data_3d79f49c89b916f4ab1aa55d2db276d7
#
_entry.id   3d79f49c89b916f4ab1aa55d2db276d7
#
_cell.length_a   1.000
_cell.length_b   1.000
_cell.length_c   1.000
_cell.angle_alpha   90.00
_cell.angle_beta   90.00
_cell.angle_gamma   90.00
#
_symmetry.space_group_name_H-M   'P 1'
#
loop_
_entity.id
_entity.type
_entity.pdbx_description
1 polymer ?
#
loop_
_entity_poly.entity_id
_entity_poly.type
_entity_poly.pdbx_seq_one_letter_code
_entity_poly.pdbx_strand_id
1 'polypeptide(L)'
;MEWSTPSNNDAIASLLSALEDENKDKAFWKNFFSKYGPWLGAFVIFLFLLFAHTIYVSWLVRKRTAQLTASMQRAQKLQHLVNSEQEKISAMERAGIVGQLSSMIAHELQQPINAITNFSRGLRIRNERGSLGPEVLQETLQRITHQSETAAQIVNKVRAYAKQHSAEKVRVNLLALLKKSIQKFKQIKGSRLSFDLNCPETIEVEVDPLESDLVLYNLFKNSLEACKNEAEPLIIISVEQSEQKTVIKIQDNGPEISEDLVNSIFIPKVSQKTDGLGLGLSICKALAESQGGSLTAIRNEQGHLVMKLCLPMAVPAKDIRKNQ
;
A
#
# COMPACT_ATOMS: atom_id res chain seq x y z
N MET A 1 27.62 -84.75 -70.92
CA MET A 1 27.06 -84.08 -69.67
C MET A 1 26.20 -85.11 -69.01
N GLU A 2 26.79 -85.90 -68.07
CA GLU A 2 26.04 -86.84 -67.23
C GLU A 2 25.41 -86.09 -66.07
N TRP A 3 24.12 -86.06 -66.08
CA TRP A 3 23.35 -85.60 -64.92
C TRP A 3 23.22 -86.81 -63.98
N SER A 4 24.08 -86.84 -62.97
CA SER A 4 23.90 -87.80 -61.88
C SER A 4 22.73 -87.33 -61.02
N THR A 5 21.61 -88.03 -61.13
CA THR A 5 20.50 -87.81 -60.17
C THR A 5 20.99 -88.28 -58.81
N PRO A 6 20.82 -87.40 -57.75
CA PRO A 6 21.20 -87.80 -56.42
C PRO A 6 20.44 -89.09 -56.05
N SER A 7 21.16 -90.02 -55.44
CA SER A 7 20.57 -91.28 -55.06
C SER A 7 19.42 -91.03 -54.06
N ASN A 8 18.34 -91.79 -54.18
CA ASN A 8 17.14 -91.68 -53.30
C ASN A 8 17.53 -91.78 -51.81
N ASN A 9 18.67 -92.32 -51.49
CA ASN A 9 19.26 -92.47 -50.18
C ASN A 9 19.79 -91.15 -49.59
N ASP A 10 20.39 -90.26 -50.42
CA ASP A 10 20.94 -88.98 -49.98
C ASP A 10 19.83 -87.98 -49.70
N ALA A 11 18.75 -88.02 -50.46
CA ALA A 11 17.55 -87.21 -50.20
C ALA A 11 16.81 -87.64 -48.89
N ILE A 12 16.74 -88.93 -48.64
CA ILE A 12 16.16 -89.47 -47.40
C ILE A 12 17.04 -89.12 -46.19
N ALA A 13 18.37 -89.18 -46.31
CA ALA A 13 19.32 -88.82 -45.25
C ALA A 13 19.26 -87.32 -44.94
N SER A 14 19.09 -86.42 -45.90
CA SER A 14 18.91 -84.99 -45.66
C SER A 14 17.58 -84.66 -45.02
N LEU A 15 16.50 -85.33 -45.37
CA LEU A 15 15.21 -85.19 -44.75
C LEU A 15 15.19 -85.72 -43.29
N LEU A 16 15.86 -86.84 -43.03
CA LEU A 16 16.01 -87.38 -41.69
C LEU A 16 16.80 -86.42 -40.76
N SER A 17 17.91 -85.85 -41.28
CA SER A 17 18.72 -84.89 -40.53
C SER A 17 17.93 -83.57 -40.20
N ALA A 18 17.14 -83.12 -41.18
CA ALA A 18 16.30 -81.92 -40.99
C ALA A 18 15.19 -82.21 -39.96
N LEU A 19 14.57 -83.37 -39.92
CA LEU A 19 13.58 -83.82 -38.96
C LEU A 19 14.21 -84.03 -37.57
N GLU A 20 15.45 -84.51 -37.48
CA GLU A 20 16.17 -84.61 -36.19
C GLU A 20 16.50 -83.23 -35.62
N ASP A 21 16.90 -82.23 -36.41
CA ASP A 21 17.18 -80.91 -36.01
C ASP A 21 15.87 -80.16 -35.53
N GLU A 22 14.80 -80.33 -36.30
CA GLU A 22 13.51 -79.82 -35.91
C GLU A 22 13.01 -80.41 -34.58
N ASN A 23 13.26 -81.68 -34.36
CA ASN A 23 12.89 -82.39 -33.13
C ASN A 23 13.76 -81.92 -31.92
N LYS A 24 15.07 -81.69 -32.15
CA LYS A 24 15.99 -81.12 -31.15
C LYS A 24 15.55 -79.72 -30.71
N ASP A 25 15.20 -78.87 -31.69
CA ASP A 25 14.72 -77.54 -31.43
C ASP A 25 13.40 -77.54 -30.63
N LYS A 26 12.45 -78.39 -31.01
CA LYS A 26 11.17 -78.59 -30.25
C LYS A 26 11.43 -79.08 -28.82
N ALA A 27 12.36 -79.97 -28.61
CA ALA A 27 12.73 -80.47 -27.31
C ALA A 27 13.43 -79.43 -26.46
N PHE A 28 14.32 -78.60 -27.09
CA PHE A 28 14.97 -77.47 -26.43
C PHE A 28 13.93 -76.45 -25.93
N TRP A 29 13.03 -76.02 -26.82
CA TRP A 29 12.03 -75.03 -26.45
C TRP A 29 11.05 -75.56 -25.39
N LYS A 30 10.65 -76.82 -25.48
CA LYS A 30 9.79 -77.46 -24.46
C LYS A 30 10.49 -77.49 -23.10
N ASN A 31 11.77 -77.81 -23.05
CA ASN A 31 12.54 -77.84 -21.80
C ASN A 31 12.80 -76.44 -21.24
N PHE A 32 13.09 -75.47 -22.15
CA PHE A 32 13.25 -74.07 -21.79
C PHE A 32 11.97 -73.48 -21.15
N PHE A 33 10.82 -73.65 -21.81
CA PHE A 33 9.57 -73.13 -21.31
C PHE A 33 9.08 -73.85 -20.06
N SER A 34 9.38 -75.14 -19.92
CA SER A 34 9.07 -75.88 -18.71
C SER A 34 9.86 -75.35 -17.51
N LYS A 35 11.14 -75.00 -17.67
CA LYS A 35 12.03 -74.56 -16.60
C LYS A 35 11.89 -73.08 -16.31
N TYR A 36 11.78 -72.22 -17.34
CA TYR A 36 11.82 -70.77 -17.19
C TYR A 36 10.46 -70.09 -17.42
N GLY A 37 9.50 -70.76 -18.04
CA GLY A 37 8.18 -70.23 -18.35
C GLY A 37 7.44 -69.62 -17.15
N PRO A 38 7.40 -70.29 -16.00
CA PRO A 38 6.78 -69.73 -14.80
C PRO A 38 7.42 -68.43 -14.33
N TRP A 39 8.74 -68.32 -14.40
CA TRP A 39 9.50 -67.12 -14.01
C TRP A 39 9.32 -65.97 -15.01
N LEU A 40 9.28 -66.27 -16.30
CA LEU A 40 9.00 -65.29 -17.36
C LEU A 40 7.56 -64.77 -17.22
N GLY A 41 6.60 -65.63 -16.93
CA GLY A 41 5.23 -65.25 -16.66
C GLY A 41 5.09 -64.33 -15.42
N ALA A 42 5.75 -64.73 -14.33
CA ALA A 42 5.80 -63.91 -13.12
C ALA A 42 6.44 -62.55 -13.36
N PHE A 43 7.51 -62.48 -14.14
CA PHE A 43 8.18 -61.23 -14.51
C PHE A 43 7.30 -60.31 -15.36
N VAL A 44 6.59 -60.87 -16.34
CA VAL A 44 5.64 -60.08 -17.17
C VAL A 44 4.49 -59.54 -16.31
N ILE A 45 3.93 -60.37 -15.38
CA ILE A 45 2.91 -59.92 -14.47
C ILE A 45 3.43 -58.82 -13.56
N PHE A 46 4.68 -58.93 -13.07
CA PHE A 46 5.30 -57.88 -12.23
C PHE A 46 5.45 -56.55 -12.98
N LEU A 47 5.95 -56.60 -14.24
CA LEU A 47 6.02 -55.43 -15.09
C LEU A 47 4.65 -54.77 -15.34
N PHE A 48 3.64 -55.60 -15.58
CA PHE A 48 2.27 -55.12 -15.77
C PHE A 48 1.71 -54.45 -14.51
N LEU A 49 1.98 -55.02 -13.33
CA LEU A 49 1.58 -54.41 -12.06
C LEU A 49 2.31 -53.08 -11.81
N LEU A 50 3.63 -53.01 -12.11
CA LEU A 50 4.38 -51.76 -12.03
C LEU A 50 3.81 -50.68 -12.96
N PHE A 51 3.51 -51.06 -14.21
CA PHE A 51 2.92 -50.16 -15.18
C PHE A 51 1.52 -49.67 -14.73
N ALA A 52 0.67 -50.58 -14.28
CA ALA A 52 -0.65 -50.24 -13.73
C ALA A 52 -0.53 -49.31 -12.51
N HIS A 53 0.45 -49.57 -11.63
CA HIS A 53 0.73 -48.72 -10.46
C HIS A 53 1.16 -47.32 -10.87
N THR A 54 2.07 -47.18 -11.85
CA THR A 54 2.52 -45.86 -12.33
C THR A 54 1.40 -45.05 -12.97
N ILE A 55 0.50 -45.72 -13.74
CA ILE A 55 -0.69 -45.07 -14.30
C ILE A 55 -1.63 -44.61 -13.18
N TYR A 56 -1.89 -45.48 -12.19
CA TYR A 56 -2.75 -45.15 -11.05
C TYR A 56 -2.22 -43.96 -10.24
N VAL A 57 -0.94 -43.96 -9.88
CA VAL A 57 -0.30 -42.85 -9.15
C VAL A 57 -0.35 -41.56 -9.99
N SER A 58 -0.03 -41.62 -11.28
CA SER A 58 -0.07 -40.45 -12.17
C SER A 58 -1.49 -39.88 -12.27
N TRP A 59 -2.51 -40.73 -12.35
CA TRP A 59 -3.92 -40.32 -12.34
C TRP A 59 -4.31 -39.68 -11.01
N LEU A 60 -3.91 -40.28 -9.89
CA LEU A 60 -4.19 -39.74 -8.55
C LEU A 60 -3.55 -38.38 -8.32
N VAL A 61 -2.27 -38.23 -8.73
CA VAL A 61 -1.54 -36.94 -8.63
C VAL A 61 -2.24 -35.88 -9.48
N ARG A 62 -2.56 -36.19 -10.74
CA ARG A 62 -3.28 -35.24 -11.62
C ARG A 62 -4.63 -34.82 -11.04
N LYS A 63 -5.38 -35.75 -10.48
CA LYS A 63 -6.68 -35.45 -9.82
C LYS A 63 -6.51 -34.54 -8.61
N ARG A 64 -5.51 -34.80 -7.77
CA ARG A 64 -5.24 -33.97 -6.57
C ARG A 64 -4.71 -32.60 -6.94
N THR A 65 -3.79 -32.49 -7.90
CA THR A 65 -3.30 -31.19 -8.35
C THR A 65 -4.40 -30.35 -8.99
N ALA A 66 -5.28 -30.93 -9.80
CA ALA A 66 -6.43 -30.23 -10.36
C ALA A 66 -7.41 -29.71 -9.28
N GLN A 67 -7.65 -30.49 -8.22
CA GLN A 67 -8.47 -30.05 -7.09
C GLN A 67 -7.81 -28.90 -6.32
N LEU A 68 -6.50 -28.99 -6.07
CA LEU A 68 -5.73 -27.94 -5.38
C LEU A 68 -5.71 -26.63 -6.17
N THR A 69 -5.43 -26.70 -7.47
CA THR A 69 -5.42 -25.51 -8.34
C THR A 69 -6.80 -24.85 -8.42
N ALA A 70 -7.88 -25.65 -8.51
CA ALA A 70 -9.24 -25.12 -8.50
C ALA A 70 -9.60 -24.44 -7.16
N SER A 71 -9.18 -25.02 -6.03
CA SER A 71 -9.40 -24.43 -4.71
C SER A 71 -8.59 -23.13 -4.51
N MET A 72 -7.32 -23.09 -4.96
CA MET A 72 -6.50 -21.88 -4.94
C MET A 72 -7.08 -20.75 -5.80
N GLN A 73 -7.54 -21.07 -7.00
CA GLN A 73 -8.19 -20.07 -7.87
C GLN A 73 -9.48 -19.51 -7.25
N ARG A 74 -10.27 -20.36 -6.58
CA ARG A 74 -11.47 -19.90 -5.84
C ARG A 74 -11.09 -18.99 -4.67
N ALA A 75 -10.08 -19.38 -3.89
CA ALA A 75 -9.58 -18.59 -2.78
C ALA A 75 -9.06 -17.21 -3.26
N GLN A 76 -8.30 -17.17 -4.35
CA GLN A 76 -7.83 -15.90 -4.94
C GLN A 76 -8.98 -15.02 -5.42
N LYS A 77 -9.97 -15.59 -6.10
CA LYS A 77 -11.17 -14.84 -6.53
C LYS A 77 -11.95 -14.27 -5.35
N LEU A 78 -12.12 -15.05 -4.29
CA LEU A 78 -12.78 -14.58 -3.07
C LEU A 78 -11.99 -13.47 -2.39
N GLN A 79 -10.67 -13.60 -2.32
CA GLN A 79 -9.80 -12.56 -1.75
C GLN A 79 -9.91 -11.25 -2.54
N HIS A 80 -9.89 -11.31 -3.87
CA HIS A 80 -10.10 -10.13 -4.72
C HIS A 80 -11.48 -9.49 -4.52
N LEU A 81 -12.53 -10.31 -4.40
CA LEU A 81 -13.88 -9.82 -4.12
C LEU A 81 -13.96 -9.12 -2.76
N VAL A 82 -13.41 -9.74 -1.71
CA VAL A 82 -13.38 -9.15 -0.36
C VAL A 82 -12.63 -7.83 -0.37
N ASN A 83 -11.45 -7.78 -0.99
CA ASN A 83 -10.67 -6.54 -1.08
C ASN A 83 -11.43 -5.43 -1.83
N SER A 84 -12.09 -5.76 -2.96
CA SER A 84 -12.86 -4.79 -3.73
C SER A 84 -14.09 -4.28 -2.98
N GLU A 85 -14.78 -5.14 -2.22
CA GLU A 85 -15.91 -4.72 -1.38
C GLU A 85 -15.43 -3.86 -0.20
N GLN A 86 -14.29 -4.19 0.40
CA GLN A 86 -13.70 -3.40 1.47
C GLN A 86 -13.28 -2.01 1.01
N GLU A 87 -12.76 -1.88 -0.23
CA GLU A 87 -12.49 -0.60 -0.86
C GLU A 87 -13.77 0.21 -1.10
N LYS A 88 -14.85 -0.43 -1.55
CA LYS A 88 -16.16 0.25 -1.74
C LYS A 88 -16.74 0.73 -0.41
N ILE A 89 -16.71 -0.10 0.64
CA ILE A 89 -17.18 0.27 1.97
C ILE A 89 -16.39 1.48 2.48
N SER A 90 -15.06 1.45 2.40
CA SER A 90 -14.22 2.57 2.80
C SER A 90 -14.47 3.85 1.98
N ALA A 91 -14.82 3.72 0.70
CA ALA A 91 -15.22 4.85 -0.14
C ALA A 91 -16.59 5.40 0.26
N MET A 92 -17.57 4.53 0.57
CA MET A 92 -18.89 4.94 1.05
C MET A 92 -18.84 5.60 2.43
N GLU A 93 -18.05 5.07 3.36
CA GLU A 93 -17.83 5.69 4.68
C GLU A 93 -17.24 7.09 4.53
N ARG A 94 -16.23 7.27 3.68
CA ARG A 94 -15.64 8.60 3.39
C ARG A 94 -16.64 9.55 2.74
N ALA A 95 -17.40 9.09 1.76
CA ALA A 95 -18.46 9.89 1.14
C ALA A 95 -19.56 10.26 2.13
N GLY A 96 -19.92 9.34 3.04
CA GLY A 96 -20.86 9.59 4.13
C GLY A 96 -20.36 10.65 5.10
N ILE A 97 -19.10 10.61 5.50
CA ILE A 97 -18.45 11.60 6.35
C ILE A 97 -18.41 12.97 5.65
N VAL A 98 -18.03 13.04 4.37
CA VAL A 98 -18.07 14.28 3.58
C VAL A 98 -19.49 14.82 3.50
N GLY A 99 -20.50 13.96 3.32
CA GLY A 99 -21.92 14.36 3.31
C GLY A 99 -22.36 14.97 4.64
N GLN A 100 -22.03 14.35 5.78
CA GLN A 100 -22.33 14.87 7.12
C GLN A 100 -21.59 16.17 7.41
N LEU A 101 -20.38 16.33 6.88
CA LEU A 101 -19.54 17.50 7.05
C LEU A 101 -19.84 18.62 6.03
N SER A 102 -20.67 18.36 5.02
CA SER A 102 -20.97 19.34 3.96
C SER A 102 -21.50 20.67 4.53
N SER A 103 -22.32 20.64 5.58
CA SER A 103 -22.81 21.86 6.26
C SER A 103 -21.67 22.64 6.94
N MET A 104 -20.72 21.93 7.55
CA MET A 104 -19.58 22.54 8.24
C MET A 104 -18.55 23.09 7.23
N ILE A 105 -18.29 22.35 6.16
CA ILE A 105 -17.42 22.77 5.05
C ILE A 105 -17.99 24.03 4.39
N ALA A 106 -19.29 24.04 4.13
CA ALA A 106 -19.98 25.22 3.58
C ALA A 106 -19.83 26.44 4.51
N HIS A 107 -19.96 26.24 5.82
CA HIS A 107 -19.76 27.31 6.80
C HIS A 107 -18.31 27.84 6.82
N GLU A 108 -17.31 26.96 6.80
CA GLU A 108 -15.90 27.38 6.75
C GLU A 108 -15.52 28.08 5.44
N LEU A 109 -16.10 27.66 4.31
CA LEU A 109 -15.93 28.36 3.06
C LEU A 109 -16.63 29.72 3.03
N GLN A 110 -17.80 29.83 3.65
CA GLN A 110 -18.52 31.10 3.77
C GLN A 110 -17.72 32.16 4.54
N GLN A 111 -16.94 31.79 5.56
CA GLN A 111 -16.17 32.73 6.35
C GLN A 111 -15.15 33.54 5.50
N PRO A 112 -14.19 32.93 4.79
CA PRO A 112 -13.25 33.67 3.95
C PRO A 112 -13.97 34.40 2.80
N ILE A 113 -15.02 33.83 2.21
CA ILE A 113 -15.82 34.48 1.16
C ILE A 113 -16.50 35.74 1.70
N ASN A 114 -17.13 35.66 2.87
CA ASN A 114 -17.74 36.83 3.52
C ASN A 114 -16.69 37.89 3.87
N ALA A 115 -15.50 37.50 4.34
CA ALA A 115 -14.42 38.43 4.61
C ALA A 115 -13.96 39.15 3.34
N ILE A 116 -13.74 38.42 2.22
CA ILE A 116 -13.42 38.98 0.91
C ILE A 116 -14.49 39.98 0.48
N THR A 117 -15.76 39.58 0.59
CA THR A 117 -16.91 40.43 0.22
C THR A 117 -16.94 41.72 1.05
N ASN A 118 -16.73 41.61 2.37
CA ASN A 118 -16.72 42.78 3.26
C ASN A 118 -15.52 43.71 2.98
N PHE A 119 -14.33 43.19 2.76
CA PHE A 119 -13.17 43.98 2.39
C PHE A 119 -13.38 44.69 1.04
N SER A 120 -13.90 43.97 0.03
CA SER A 120 -14.21 44.54 -1.29
C SER A 120 -15.28 45.64 -1.20
N ARG A 121 -16.33 45.43 -0.38
CA ARG A 121 -17.37 46.44 -0.12
C ARG A 121 -16.79 47.67 0.61
N GLY A 122 -15.91 47.43 1.58
CA GLY A 122 -15.23 48.50 2.31
C GLY A 122 -14.35 49.37 1.39
N LEU A 123 -13.60 48.76 0.47
CA LEU A 123 -12.80 49.49 -0.55
C LEU A 123 -13.71 50.31 -1.44
N ARG A 124 -14.82 49.75 -1.93
CA ARG A 124 -15.76 50.48 -2.78
C ARG A 124 -16.34 51.70 -2.11
N ILE A 125 -16.84 51.57 -0.86
CA ILE A 125 -17.41 52.72 -0.10
C ILE A 125 -16.34 53.80 0.11
N ARG A 126 -15.11 53.46 0.46
CA ARG A 126 -14.02 54.45 0.66
C ARG A 126 -13.65 55.12 -0.64
N ASN A 127 -13.64 54.39 -1.74
CA ASN A 127 -13.39 54.96 -3.09
C ASN A 127 -14.48 55.97 -3.51
N GLU A 128 -15.75 55.62 -3.31
CA GLU A 128 -16.91 56.47 -3.56
C GLU A 128 -16.88 57.79 -2.74
N ARG A 129 -16.31 57.71 -1.51
CA ARG A 129 -16.14 58.87 -0.61
C ARG A 129 -14.86 59.66 -0.84
N GLY A 130 -14.00 59.28 -1.80
CA GLY A 130 -12.70 59.87 -2.03
C GLY A 130 -11.69 59.72 -0.87
N SER A 131 -11.93 58.78 0.05
CA SER A 131 -11.10 58.54 1.25
C SER A 131 -10.23 57.27 1.14
N LEU A 132 -10.00 56.75 -0.06
CA LEU A 132 -9.17 55.57 -0.31
C LEU A 132 -7.72 55.98 -0.53
N GLY A 133 -6.87 55.83 0.52
CA GLY A 133 -5.42 56.03 0.40
C GLY A 133 -4.70 54.77 -0.11
N PRO A 134 -3.49 54.92 -0.73
CA PRO A 134 -2.71 53.80 -1.29
C PRO A 134 -2.39 52.72 -0.25
N GLU A 135 -2.06 53.11 0.98
CA GLU A 135 -1.72 52.18 2.08
C GLU A 135 -2.92 51.30 2.46
N VAL A 136 -4.12 51.89 2.60
CA VAL A 136 -5.35 51.19 2.93
C VAL A 136 -5.74 50.23 1.79
N LEU A 137 -5.55 50.65 0.54
CA LEU A 137 -5.78 49.82 -0.63
C LEU A 137 -4.84 48.59 -0.58
N GLN A 138 -3.55 48.78 -0.41
CA GLN A 138 -2.56 47.71 -0.38
C GLN A 138 -2.80 46.73 0.76
N GLU A 139 -3.05 47.21 1.98
CA GLU A 139 -3.34 46.38 3.13
C GLU A 139 -4.61 45.55 2.89
N THR A 140 -5.66 46.19 2.38
CA THR A 140 -6.94 45.48 2.15
C THR A 140 -6.81 44.43 1.03
N LEU A 141 -6.06 44.68 -0.03
CA LEU A 141 -5.79 43.70 -1.06
C LEU A 141 -4.97 42.51 -0.53
N GLN A 142 -4.00 42.72 0.34
CA GLN A 142 -3.27 41.64 1.00
C GLN A 142 -4.20 40.76 1.85
N ARG A 143 -5.14 41.39 2.59
CA ARG A 143 -6.15 40.66 3.37
C ARG A 143 -7.09 39.83 2.48
N ILE A 144 -7.52 40.38 1.33
CA ILE A 144 -8.34 39.65 0.35
C ILE A 144 -7.55 38.45 -0.21
N THR A 145 -6.29 38.63 -0.59
CA THR A 145 -5.43 37.55 -1.08
C THR A 145 -5.29 36.43 -0.07
N HIS A 146 -5.01 36.79 1.19
CA HIS A 146 -4.91 35.83 2.28
C HIS A 146 -6.20 35.01 2.49
N GLN A 147 -7.37 35.66 2.44
CA GLN A 147 -8.65 34.94 2.56
C GLN A 147 -8.93 34.05 1.36
N SER A 148 -8.54 34.44 0.16
CA SER A 148 -8.63 33.61 -1.06
C SER A 148 -7.75 32.35 -0.95
N GLU A 149 -6.53 32.47 -0.44
CA GLU A 149 -5.63 31.34 -0.18
C GLU A 149 -6.20 30.40 0.88
N THR A 150 -6.83 30.95 1.93
CA THR A 150 -7.51 30.16 2.96
C THR A 150 -8.65 29.35 2.36
N ALA A 151 -9.48 29.95 1.53
CA ALA A 151 -10.59 29.25 0.84
C ALA A 151 -10.04 28.12 -0.07
N ALA A 152 -8.98 28.38 -0.84
CA ALA A 152 -8.33 27.37 -1.68
C ALA A 152 -7.77 26.19 -0.87
N GLN A 153 -7.20 26.46 0.31
CA GLN A 153 -6.71 25.42 1.21
C GLN A 153 -7.84 24.53 1.73
N ILE A 154 -9.01 25.10 2.10
CA ILE A 154 -10.18 24.34 2.54
C ILE A 154 -10.65 23.41 1.41
N VAL A 155 -10.79 23.91 0.18
CA VAL A 155 -11.19 23.12 -0.98
C VAL A 155 -10.21 21.96 -1.22
N ASN A 156 -8.91 22.22 -1.18
CA ASN A 156 -7.89 21.19 -1.38
C ASN A 156 -7.92 20.11 -0.29
N LYS A 157 -8.17 20.48 0.98
CA LYS A 157 -8.33 19.52 2.08
C LYS A 157 -9.53 18.60 1.85
N VAL A 158 -10.68 19.17 1.49
CA VAL A 158 -11.91 18.41 1.22
C VAL A 158 -11.71 17.50 0.02
N ARG A 159 -11.06 17.99 -1.02
CA ARG A 159 -10.75 17.23 -2.24
C ARG A 159 -9.80 16.06 -1.94
N ALA A 160 -8.76 16.26 -1.15
CA ALA A 160 -7.83 15.22 -0.73
C ALA A 160 -8.56 14.12 0.07
N TYR A 161 -9.48 14.53 0.97
CA TYR A 161 -10.30 13.59 1.75
C TYR A 161 -11.30 12.81 0.89
N ALA A 162 -11.97 13.48 -0.07
CA ALA A 162 -12.97 12.86 -0.94
C ALA A 162 -12.38 11.99 -2.05
N LYS A 163 -11.14 12.25 -2.43
CA LYS A 163 -10.48 11.58 -3.54
C LYS A 163 -9.79 10.30 -3.06
N GLN A 164 -10.32 9.17 -3.51
CA GLN A 164 -9.62 7.89 -3.51
C GLN A 164 -8.53 7.95 -4.62
N HIS A 165 -7.40 8.61 -4.34
CA HIS A 165 -6.26 8.57 -5.25
C HIS A 165 -5.27 7.53 -4.76
N SER A 166 -4.78 6.72 -5.68
CA SER A 166 -3.43 6.23 -5.58
C SER A 166 -2.53 7.48 -5.59
N ALA A 167 -2.21 7.98 -4.39
CA ALA A 167 -1.18 8.99 -4.23
C ALA A 167 0.03 8.52 -5.03
N GLU A 168 0.56 9.38 -5.90
CA GLU A 168 1.78 9.06 -6.64
C GLU A 168 2.94 9.09 -5.65
N LYS A 169 3.16 7.93 -5.01
CA LYS A 169 4.23 7.79 -4.01
C LYS A 169 5.56 7.85 -4.73
N VAL A 170 6.39 8.75 -4.26
CA VAL A 170 7.77 8.89 -4.74
C VAL A 170 8.74 8.77 -3.58
N ARG A 171 9.93 8.32 -3.88
CA ARG A 171 11.01 8.23 -2.90
C ARG A 171 11.55 9.62 -2.61
N VAL A 172 11.49 10.04 -1.35
CA VAL A 172 11.95 11.35 -0.91
C VAL A 172 12.85 11.25 0.31
N ASN A 173 13.85 12.12 0.39
CA ASN A 173 14.63 12.29 1.60
C ASN A 173 13.77 13.00 2.67
N LEU A 174 13.60 12.35 3.83
CA LEU A 174 12.71 12.84 4.87
C LEU A 174 13.17 14.16 5.48
N LEU A 175 14.48 14.33 5.71
CA LEU A 175 15.02 15.57 6.25
C LEU A 175 14.75 16.76 5.30
N ALA A 176 14.91 16.55 3.99
CA ALA A 176 14.63 17.58 2.99
C ALA A 176 13.14 17.95 2.97
N LEU A 177 12.25 16.95 3.06
CA LEU A 177 10.80 17.16 3.15
C LEU A 177 10.43 17.98 4.39
N LEU A 178 10.92 17.59 5.57
CA LEU A 178 10.64 18.30 6.83
C LEU A 178 11.16 19.73 6.80
N LYS A 179 12.41 19.96 6.37
CA LYS A 179 13.00 21.31 6.24
C LYS A 179 12.18 22.20 5.32
N LYS A 180 11.74 21.68 4.16
CA LYS A 180 10.90 22.40 3.19
C LYS A 180 9.55 22.79 3.79
N SER A 181 8.87 21.85 4.47
CA SER A 181 7.57 22.10 5.11
C SER A 181 7.68 23.10 6.25
N ILE A 182 8.74 23.03 7.07
CA ILE A 182 9.01 24.02 8.13
C ILE A 182 9.25 25.41 7.53
N GLN A 183 10.09 25.52 6.50
CA GLN A 183 10.37 26.78 5.84
C GLN A 183 9.10 27.43 5.27
N LYS A 184 8.28 26.64 4.56
CA LYS A 184 7.00 27.09 4.01
C LYS A 184 6.03 27.54 5.11
N PHE A 185 5.95 26.78 6.21
CA PHE A 185 5.10 27.15 7.34
C PHE A 185 5.53 28.47 7.98
N LYS A 186 6.83 28.68 8.21
CA LYS A 186 7.39 29.94 8.73
C LYS A 186 7.10 31.14 7.82
N GLN A 187 7.18 30.97 6.50
CA GLN A 187 6.83 32.04 5.54
C GLN A 187 5.37 32.48 5.62
N ILE A 188 4.44 31.51 5.82
CA ILE A 188 3.00 31.80 5.87
C ILE A 188 2.56 32.37 7.21
N LYS A 189 3.10 31.88 8.32
CA LYS A 189 2.62 32.18 9.69
C LYS A 189 3.51 33.16 10.48
N GLY A 190 4.65 33.54 9.93
CA GLY A 190 5.60 34.43 10.60
C GLY A 190 6.57 33.70 11.52
N SER A 191 7.55 34.44 12.07
CA SER A 191 8.74 33.89 12.72
C SER A 191 8.62 33.60 14.22
N ARG A 192 7.45 33.71 14.84
CA ARG A 192 7.32 33.56 16.31
C ARG A 192 7.48 32.11 16.80
N LEU A 193 7.30 31.13 15.90
CA LEU A 193 7.38 29.69 16.23
C LEU A 193 8.79 29.15 15.98
N SER A 194 9.39 28.58 17.00
CA SER A 194 10.68 27.88 16.92
C SER A 194 10.45 26.40 16.61
N PHE A 195 11.42 25.82 15.87
CA PHE A 195 11.44 24.39 15.54
C PHE A 195 12.78 23.81 15.95
N ASP A 196 12.73 22.74 16.73
CA ASP A 196 13.87 21.87 17.02
C ASP A 196 13.70 20.58 16.21
N LEU A 197 14.59 20.32 15.25
CA LEU A 197 14.50 19.22 14.31
C LEU A 197 15.66 18.26 14.48
N ASN A 198 15.36 17.08 15.00
CA ASN A 198 16.26 15.95 15.09
C ASN A 198 15.85 14.84 14.11
N CYS A 199 16.49 14.83 12.93
CA CYS A 199 16.22 13.86 11.87
C CYS A 199 17.53 13.43 11.22
N PRO A 200 17.84 12.13 11.15
CA PRO A 200 18.99 11.61 10.41
C PRO A 200 18.92 11.94 8.92
N GLU A 201 20.07 12.24 8.29
CA GLU A 201 20.14 12.67 6.89
C GLU A 201 19.84 11.56 5.88
N THR A 202 20.01 10.31 6.28
CA THR A 202 19.96 9.15 5.39
C THR A 202 18.57 8.52 5.24
N ILE A 203 17.56 9.02 5.96
CA ILE A 203 16.23 8.44 5.95
C ILE A 203 15.49 8.80 4.67
N GLU A 204 15.03 7.76 3.95
CA GLU A 204 14.18 7.88 2.78
C GLU A 204 12.83 7.21 3.03
N VAL A 205 11.77 7.87 2.61
CA VAL A 205 10.38 7.41 2.73
C VAL A 205 9.72 7.40 1.35
N GLU A 206 8.74 6.52 1.17
CA GLU A 206 7.95 6.43 -0.06
C GLU A 206 6.57 7.02 0.19
N VAL A 207 6.37 8.26 -0.20
CA VAL A 207 5.17 9.06 0.12
C VAL A 207 4.79 9.98 -1.05
N ASP A 208 3.55 10.44 -1.07
CA ASP A 208 3.15 11.59 -1.88
C ASP A 208 3.62 12.89 -1.17
N PRO A 209 4.52 13.68 -1.79
CA PRO A 209 5.06 14.89 -1.16
C PRO A 209 3.99 15.95 -0.87
N LEU A 210 2.95 16.05 -1.71
CA LEU A 210 1.87 17.03 -1.54
C LEU A 210 0.96 16.67 -0.37
N GLU A 211 0.56 15.41 -0.25
CA GLU A 211 -0.24 14.93 0.87
C GLU A 211 0.55 15.01 2.18
N SER A 212 1.84 14.65 2.16
CA SER A 212 2.72 14.75 3.32
C SER A 212 2.91 16.20 3.79
N ASP A 213 3.08 17.16 2.86
CA ASP A 213 3.16 18.58 3.18
C ASP A 213 1.86 19.10 3.80
N LEU A 214 0.71 18.61 3.33
CA LEU A 214 -0.60 18.93 3.91
C LEU A 214 -0.77 18.39 5.34
N VAL A 215 -0.35 17.14 5.59
CA VAL A 215 -0.36 16.55 6.93
C VAL A 215 0.54 17.36 7.87
N LEU A 216 1.79 17.60 7.48
CA LEU A 216 2.75 18.36 8.29
C LEU A 216 2.25 19.80 8.58
N TYR A 217 1.72 20.49 7.57
CA TYR A 217 1.14 21.82 7.75
C TYR A 217 0.01 21.84 8.79
N ASN A 218 -0.90 20.87 8.75
CA ASN A 218 -2.00 20.78 9.73
C ASN A 218 -1.48 20.47 11.14
N LEU A 219 -0.49 19.58 11.28
CA LEU A 219 0.12 19.28 12.58
C LEU A 219 0.81 20.51 13.15
N PHE A 220 1.61 21.23 12.37
CA PHE A 220 2.27 22.47 12.80
C PHE A 220 1.28 23.58 13.14
N LYS A 221 0.18 23.68 12.38
CA LYS A 221 -0.89 24.65 12.67
C LYS A 221 -1.55 24.34 14.03
N ASN A 222 -1.86 23.09 14.29
CA ASN A 222 -2.46 22.67 15.56
C ASN A 222 -1.52 22.95 16.74
N SER A 223 -0.22 22.67 16.59
CA SER A 223 0.80 22.98 17.62
C SER A 223 0.93 24.48 17.85
N LEU A 224 0.94 25.29 16.79
CA LEU A 224 0.97 26.75 16.92
C LEU A 224 -0.27 27.29 17.68
N GLU A 225 -1.43 26.73 17.40
CA GLU A 225 -2.67 27.10 18.10
C GLU A 225 -2.64 26.67 19.57
N ALA A 226 -2.06 25.51 19.90
CA ALA A 226 -1.88 25.05 21.27
C ALA A 226 -0.93 25.98 22.04
N CYS A 227 0.15 26.43 21.39
CA CYS A 227 1.15 27.32 21.98
C CYS A 227 0.80 28.81 21.92
N LYS A 228 -0.46 29.17 21.65
CA LYS A 228 -0.87 30.59 21.45
C LYS A 228 -0.52 31.49 22.63
N ASN A 229 -0.59 30.98 23.88
CA ASN A 229 -0.33 31.69 25.10
C ASN A 229 1.10 31.52 25.63
N GLU A 230 1.93 30.70 24.94
CA GLU A 230 3.31 30.51 25.34
C GLU A 230 4.19 31.71 24.92
N ALA A 231 5.11 32.10 25.80
CA ALA A 231 6.04 33.20 25.54
C ALA A 231 6.99 32.84 24.38
N GLU A 232 7.47 31.60 24.35
CA GLU A 232 8.37 31.04 23.37
C GLU A 232 7.78 29.76 22.78
N PRO A 233 6.90 29.85 21.78
CA PRO A 233 6.31 28.68 21.16
C PRO A 233 7.38 27.81 20.48
N LEU A 234 7.40 26.51 20.83
CA LEU A 234 8.39 25.55 20.33
C LEU A 234 7.71 24.27 19.84
N ILE A 235 8.10 23.82 18.67
CA ILE A 235 7.77 22.48 18.16
C ILE A 235 9.07 21.66 18.08
N ILE A 236 9.07 20.51 18.74
CA ILE A 236 10.14 19.52 18.71
C ILE A 236 9.73 18.42 17.75
N ILE A 237 10.58 18.15 16.76
CA ILE A 237 10.40 17.09 15.77
C ILE A 237 11.53 16.10 15.92
N SER A 238 11.24 14.86 16.30
CA SER A 238 12.21 13.78 16.37
C SER A 238 11.80 12.64 15.46
N VAL A 239 12.78 12.01 14.80
CA VAL A 239 12.57 10.92 13.87
C VAL A 239 13.27 9.68 14.39
N GLU A 240 12.49 8.61 14.54
CA GLU A 240 12.97 7.28 14.90
C GLU A 240 12.74 6.33 13.73
N GLN A 241 13.72 5.50 13.43
CA GLN A 241 13.63 4.50 12.37
C GLN A 241 13.69 3.09 12.99
N SER A 242 12.76 2.24 12.57
CA SER A 242 12.79 0.80 12.82
C SER A 242 12.94 0.05 11.50
N GLU A 243 13.13 -1.28 11.53
CA GLU A 243 13.39 -2.10 10.32
C GLU A 243 12.33 -1.95 9.21
N GLN A 244 11.10 -1.54 9.53
CA GLN A 244 10.00 -1.47 8.56
C GLN A 244 9.28 -0.12 8.50
N LYS A 245 9.52 0.78 9.44
CA LYS A 245 8.76 2.03 9.57
C LYS A 245 9.63 3.17 10.05
N THR A 246 9.32 4.35 9.56
CA THR A 246 9.87 5.62 10.07
C THR A 246 8.78 6.32 10.89
N VAL A 247 9.09 6.68 12.12
CA VAL A 247 8.18 7.36 13.06
C VAL A 247 8.66 8.80 13.25
N ILE A 248 7.83 9.75 12.86
CA ILE A 248 8.03 11.17 13.09
C ILE A 248 7.20 11.55 14.32
N LYS A 249 7.85 11.98 15.38
CA LYS A 249 7.20 12.51 16.58
C LYS A 249 7.21 14.02 16.51
N ILE A 250 6.05 14.63 16.65
CA ILE A 250 5.85 16.09 16.66
C ILE A 250 5.23 16.43 17.99
N GLN A 251 5.95 17.17 18.82
CA GLN A 251 5.56 17.63 20.14
C GLN A 251 5.63 19.13 20.20
N ASP A 252 4.68 19.75 20.84
CA ASP A 252 4.71 21.17 21.16
C ASP A 252 4.87 21.40 22.68
N ASN A 253 5.24 22.61 23.06
CA ASN A 253 5.30 23.06 24.45
C ASN A 253 4.01 23.76 24.91
N GLY A 254 2.89 23.44 24.26
CA GLY A 254 1.57 23.92 24.68
C GLY A 254 1.12 23.33 26.03
N PRO A 255 -0.11 23.63 26.48
CA PRO A 255 -0.62 23.18 27.76
C PRO A 255 -0.74 21.65 27.85
N GLU A 256 -0.73 21.15 29.08
CA GLU A 256 -1.01 19.73 29.35
C GLU A 256 -2.40 19.34 28.85
N ILE A 257 -2.53 18.10 28.40
CA ILE A 257 -3.78 17.54 27.89
C ILE A 257 -4.27 16.36 28.74
N SER A 258 -5.60 16.17 28.78
CA SER A 258 -6.19 14.99 29.42
C SER A 258 -6.13 13.75 28.50
N GLU A 259 -6.15 12.55 29.09
CA GLU A 259 -6.23 11.29 28.33
C GLU A 259 -7.50 11.20 27.49
N ASP A 260 -8.63 11.70 27.99
CA ASP A 260 -9.90 11.73 27.26
C ASP A 260 -9.79 12.54 25.96
N LEU A 261 -9.02 13.65 26.01
CA LEU A 261 -8.77 14.45 24.82
C LEU A 261 -7.91 13.69 23.80
N VAL A 262 -6.85 13.00 24.25
CA VAL A 262 -6.01 12.17 23.37
C VAL A 262 -6.84 11.09 22.66
N ASN A 263 -7.71 10.40 23.39
CA ASN A 263 -8.55 9.33 22.85
C ASN A 263 -9.59 9.86 21.84
N SER A 264 -9.99 11.11 21.96
CA SER A 264 -11.04 11.71 21.12
C SER A 264 -10.52 12.69 20.07
N ILE A 265 -9.19 12.93 19.99
CA ILE A 265 -8.62 14.01 19.16
C ILE A 265 -8.81 13.80 17.64
N PHE A 266 -9.00 12.55 17.20
CA PHE A 266 -9.26 12.20 15.80
C PHE A 266 -10.76 12.11 15.49
N ILE A 267 -11.63 12.18 16.49
CA ILE A 267 -13.07 12.14 16.26
C ILE A 267 -13.50 13.53 15.77
N PRO A 268 -14.18 13.63 14.62
CA PRO A 268 -14.70 14.88 14.14
C PRO A 268 -15.64 15.49 15.20
N LYS A 269 -15.22 16.56 15.85
CA LYS A 269 -16.05 17.30 16.80
C LYS A 269 -16.34 18.67 16.21
N VAL A 270 -17.56 19.16 16.45
CA VAL A 270 -17.85 20.58 16.22
C VAL A 270 -16.88 21.36 17.11
N SER A 271 -15.88 21.99 16.49
CA SER A 271 -14.90 22.79 17.22
C SER A 271 -15.64 23.92 17.94
N GLN A 272 -15.46 24.06 19.26
CA GLN A 272 -15.89 25.25 20.00
C GLN A 272 -14.99 26.46 19.66
N LYS A 273 -13.96 26.28 18.82
CA LYS A 273 -13.04 27.32 18.39
C LYS A 273 -13.60 28.04 17.16
N THR A 274 -13.49 29.36 17.17
CA THR A 274 -13.94 30.28 16.11
C THR A 274 -13.27 30.05 14.74
N ASP A 275 -12.21 29.25 14.64
CA ASP A 275 -11.36 29.14 13.46
C ASP A 275 -11.06 27.71 12.97
N GLY A 276 -11.85 26.69 13.32
CA GLY A 276 -11.54 25.34 12.81
C GLY A 276 -12.68 24.33 12.90
N LEU A 277 -12.88 23.54 11.84
CA LEU A 277 -13.87 22.46 11.68
C LEU A 277 -13.68 21.26 12.62
N GLY A 278 -12.56 21.16 13.33
CA GLY A 278 -12.21 19.93 14.03
C GLY A 278 -11.89 18.74 13.09
N LEU A 279 -11.82 18.97 11.78
CA LEU A 279 -11.55 17.96 10.74
C LEU A 279 -10.08 17.76 10.43
N GLY A 280 -9.21 18.70 10.80
CA GLY A 280 -7.80 18.68 10.38
C GLY A 280 -7.10 17.39 10.73
N LEU A 281 -7.27 16.87 11.94
CA LEU A 281 -6.60 15.65 12.40
C LEU A 281 -7.21 14.38 11.84
N SER A 282 -8.53 14.31 11.65
CA SER A 282 -9.17 13.15 11.00
C SER A 282 -8.76 13.03 9.53
N ILE A 283 -8.66 14.16 8.82
CA ILE A 283 -8.11 14.20 7.44
C ILE A 283 -6.63 13.80 7.43
N CYS A 284 -5.81 14.32 8.36
CA CYS A 284 -4.41 13.91 8.46
C CYS A 284 -4.25 12.41 8.71
N LYS A 285 -5.11 11.82 9.55
CA LYS A 285 -5.11 10.38 9.81
C LYS A 285 -5.45 9.60 8.54
N ALA A 286 -6.50 9.97 7.82
CA ALA A 286 -6.90 9.34 6.56
C ALA A 286 -5.80 9.45 5.48
N LEU A 287 -5.14 10.61 5.36
CA LEU A 287 -4.01 10.80 4.44
C LEU A 287 -2.77 9.99 4.83
N ALA A 288 -2.48 9.84 6.12
CA ALA A 288 -1.38 8.98 6.57
C ALA A 288 -1.68 7.50 6.25
N GLU A 289 -2.92 7.05 6.47
CA GLU A 289 -3.37 5.69 6.18
C GLU A 289 -3.39 5.38 4.67
N SER A 290 -3.81 6.32 3.82
CA SER A 290 -3.77 6.17 2.35
C SER A 290 -2.35 5.95 1.80
N GLN A 291 -1.36 6.53 2.48
CA GLN A 291 0.05 6.35 2.15
C GLN A 291 0.66 5.05 2.71
N GLY A 292 -0.13 4.22 3.41
CA GLY A 292 0.33 2.99 4.06
C GLY A 292 1.02 3.23 5.41
N GLY A 293 0.84 4.43 5.96
CA GLY A 293 1.31 4.85 7.27
C GLY A 293 0.19 4.85 8.32
N SER A 294 0.41 5.60 9.39
CA SER A 294 -0.62 5.86 10.42
C SER A 294 -0.33 7.15 11.17
N LEU A 295 -1.38 7.77 11.73
CA LEU A 295 -1.25 8.91 12.61
C LEU A 295 -1.91 8.58 13.95
N THR A 296 -1.15 8.70 15.04
CA THR A 296 -1.60 8.46 16.41
C THR A 296 -1.19 9.61 17.30
N ALA A 297 -1.87 9.73 18.44
CA ALA A 297 -1.58 10.73 19.47
C ALA A 297 -1.27 10.02 20.78
N ILE A 298 -0.32 10.52 21.52
CA ILE A 298 -0.03 10.07 22.89
C ILE A 298 0.19 11.27 23.81
N ARG A 299 0.04 11.06 25.10
CA ARG A 299 0.47 11.97 26.14
C ARG A 299 1.86 11.53 26.62
N ASN A 300 2.83 12.46 26.70
CA ASN A 300 4.13 12.17 27.28
C ASN A 300 4.09 12.21 28.83
N GLU A 301 5.21 11.89 29.48
CA GLU A 301 5.32 11.89 30.92
C GLU A 301 5.10 13.27 31.57
N GLN A 302 5.34 14.34 30.82
CA GLN A 302 5.16 15.73 31.20
C GLN A 302 3.74 16.25 30.95
N GLY A 303 2.85 15.42 30.38
CA GLY A 303 1.47 15.79 30.11
C GLY A 303 1.22 16.41 28.74
N HIS A 304 2.25 16.65 27.92
CA HIS A 304 2.10 17.28 26.61
C HIS A 304 1.66 16.31 25.52
N LEU A 305 1.02 16.84 24.48
CA LEU A 305 0.61 16.09 23.30
C LEU A 305 1.81 15.76 22.41
N VAL A 306 1.92 14.49 22.03
CA VAL A 306 2.87 14.03 21.01
C VAL A 306 2.09 13.37 19.89
N MET A 307 2.16 13.94 18.68
CA MET A 307 1.64 13.34 17.47
C MET A 307 2.71 12.43 16.86
N LYS A 308 2.34 11.17 16.59
CA LYS A 308 3.21 10.17 15.95
C LYS A 308 2.71 9.89 14.54
N LEU A 309 3.44 10.37 13.54
CA LEU A 309 3.22 10.05 12.14
C LEU A 309 4.16 8.94 11.73
N CYS A 310 3.61 7.75 11.46
CA CYS A 310 4.34 6.62 10.93
C CYS A 310 4.26 6.63 9.40
N LEU A 311 5.39 6.48 8.72
CA LEU A 311 5.46 6.39 7.27
C LEU A 311 6.15 5.09 6.85
N PRO A 312 5.78 4.50 5.70
CA PRO A 312 6.49 3.35 5.16
C PRO A 312 7.91 3.76 4.74
N MET A 313 8.89 2.89 5.00
CA MET A 313 10.24 3.09 4.46
C MET A 313 10.24 2.90 2.94
N ALA A 314 11.07 3.66 2.25
CA ALA A 314 11.39 3.35 0.87
C ALA A 314 12.12 2.00 0.84
N VAL A 315 11.53 1.00 0.18
CA VAL A 315 12.20 -0.30 0.00
C VAL A 315 13.46 -0.05 -0.83
N PRO A 316 14.66 -0.50 -0.38
CA PRO A 316 15.85 -0.40 -1.21
C PRO A 316 15.56 -1.08 -2.54
N ALA A 317 15.82 -0.38 -3.65
CA ALA A 317 15.70 -0.97 -4.98
C ALA A 317 16.55 -2.26 -4.98
N LYS A 318 15.89 -3.43 -4.99
CA LYS A 318 16.57 -4.70 -5.18
C LYS A 318 17.33 -4.57 -6.49
N ASP A 319 18.64 -4.78 -6.42
CA ASP A 319 19.55 -4.84 -7.55
C ASP A 319 19.05 -5.95 -8.52
N ILE A 320 18.20 -5.58 -9.47
CA ILE A 320 17.63 -6.49 -10.51
C ILE A 320 18.73 -6.90 -11.50
N ARG A 321 20.00 -6.57 -11.24
CA ARG A 321 21.14 -6.84 -12.11
C ARG A 321 21.95 -8.09 -11.74
N LYS A 322 21.35 -9.10 -11.10
CA LYS A 322 22.02 -10.40 -10.93
C LYS A 322 21.09 -11.56 -11.25
N ASN A 323 20.60 -11.65 -12.48
CA ASN A 323 20.19 -12.88 -13.16
C ASN A 323 19.83 -12.54 -14.61
N GLN A 324 20.84 -12.25 -15.39
CA GLN A 324 20.88 -12.47 -16.84
C GLN A 324 22.16 -13.20 -17.19
#